data_b3699c0259f30c0178cf99456c7727ab
#
_entry.id   b3699c0259f30c0178cf99456c7727ab
#
_cell.length_a   1.000
_cell.length_b   1.000
_cell.length_c   1.000
_cell.angle_alpha   90.00
_cell.angle_beta   90.00
_cell.angle_gamma   90.00
#
_symmetry.space_group_name_H-M   'P 1'
#
loop_
_entity.id
_entity.type
_entity.pdbx_description
1 polymer ?
#
loop_
_entity_poly.entity_id
_entity_poly.type
_entity_poly.pdbx_seq_one_letter_code
_entity_poly.pdbx_strand_id
1 'polypeptide(L)'
;QKQQVPSLVVSMLDQGTANKTKFQISDELESVGARLGFGSGPSRVSFSAKFLSKDTDKVLGLMAEQLLSPSFNEDEFKKVKKRREASLKRAKDNTFRNAFNDFLLGVYGEEHQNTPTDPEKAIKELDEIVVEDLKAFHKKNYGRGSMVIVAVGDVSHERLSKKINKEFGKWKKSPLVEAPESRTGTPTKKINYISMKDKTSSDLLYGIALDINEDSPEFLPLSVATRVLGGSFTARLMRKVRVEDGLTYGVYSSITGTTNKSPGAWIAYGTYSPDLLKKGEASMEGVITKWIDSGITKEELSNMKSTIVGSTQVGYDTTAGISTAILSSVVNRGGVKYLDEYSDKIESITLEEVNRAIKKHIKINLLYKVAAGSIDQNGNPLSEQ
;
A
#
# COMPACT_ATOMS: atom_id res chain seq x y z
N GLN A 1 21.58 2.20 8.60
CA GLN A 1 20.52 3.09 9.16
C GLN A 1 19.45 2.20 9.75
N LYS A 2 18.99 2.51 10.98
CA LYS A 2 17.89 1.78 11.65
C LYS A 2 16.60 1.93 10.83
N GLN A 3 16.03 0.82 10.36
CA GLN A 3 14.91 0.80 9.40
C GLN A 3 13.58 1.31 9.99
N GLN A 4 13.40 1.19 11.31
CA GLN A 4 12.20 1.65 11.99
C GLN A 4 12.16 3.17 12.25
N VAL A 5 13.30 3.85 12.21
CA VAL A 5 13.40 5.30 12.51
C VAL A 5 12.49 6.16 11.63
N PRO A 6 12.42 6.00 10.29
CA PRO A 6 11.54 6.83 9.46
C PRO A 6 10.08 6.79 9.88
N SER A 7 9.54 5.59 10.14
CA SER A 7 8.15 5.42 10.55
C SER A 7 7.86 5.94 11.96
N LEU A 8 8.83 5.84 12.86
CA LEU A 8 8.73 6.39 14.21
C LEU A 8 8.73 7.92 14.19
N VAL A 9 9.56 8.56 13.34
CA VAL A 9 9.53 10.02 13.17
C VAL A 9 8.14 10.46 12.76
N VAL A 10 7.53 9.84 11.74
CA VAL A 10 6.17 10.18 11.30
C VAL A 10 5.16 9.99 12.43
N SER A 11 5.26 8.89 13.20
CA SER A 11 4.38 8.61 14.34
C SER A 11 4.57 9.59 15.51
N MET A 12 5.62 10.40 15.50
CA MET A 12 5.86 11.42 16.52
C MET A 12 5.41 12.82 16.10
N LEU A 13 5.11 13.06 14.80
CA LEU A 13 4.72 14.39 14.31
C LEU A 13 3.43 14.90 14.97
N ASP A 14 2.50 14.03 15.31
CA ASP A 14 1.23 14.34 15.97
C ASP A 14 1.28 14.23 17.51
N GLN A 15 2.45 13.90 18.07
CA GLN A 15 2.59 13.74 19.52
C GLN A 15 3.02 15.02 20.27
N GLY A 16 2.95 16.17 19.59
CA GLY A 16 3.26 17.49 20.13
C GLY A 16 4.36 18.20 19.37
N THR A 17 4.42 19.49 19.58
CA THR A 17 5.41 20.41 19.00
C THR A 17 6.25 21.05 20.09
N ALA A 18 7.19 21.90 19.71
CA ALA A 18 7.97 22.69 20.67
C ALA A 18 7.09 23.60 21.55
N ASN A 19 5.91 24.00 21.07
CA ASN A 19 5.05 24.98 21.71
C ASN A 19 3.73 24.39 22.24
N LYS A 20 3.32 23.21 21.77
CA LYS A 20 2.02 22.62 22.04
C LYS A 20 2.12 21.13 22.38
N THR A 21 1.36 20.72 23.38
CA THR A 21 1.11 19.30 23.65
C THR A 21 0.20 18.71 22.56
N LYS A 22 0.20 17.39 22.42
CA LYS A 22 -0.72 16.70 21.51
C LYS A 22 -2.20 17.00 21.81
N PHE A 23 -2.55 17.19 23.08
CA PHE A 23 -3.92 17.51 23.49
C PHE A 23 -4.32 18.90 23.02
N GLN A 24 -3.44 19.91 23.18
CA GLN A 24 -3.69 21.25 22.67
C GLN A 24 -3.86 21.28 21.16
N ILE A 25 -3.06 20.48 20.42
CA ILE A 25 -3.20 20.34 18.97
C ILE A 25 -4.55 19.70 18.62
N SER A 26 -4.94 18.63 19.32
CA SER A 26 -6.23 17.95 19.13
C SER A 26 -7.39 18.91 19.39
N ASP A 27 -7.39 19.63 20.52
CA ASP A 27 -8.41 20.59 20.88
C ASP A 27 -8.55 21.72 19.83
N GLU A 28 -7.40 22.23 19.32
CA GLU A 28 -7.42 23.25 18.28
C GLU A 28 -7.99 22.76 16.96
N LEU A 29 -7.71 21.52 16.55
CA LEU A 29 -8.28 20.91 15.35
C LEU A 29 -9.77 20.59 15.53
N GLU A 30 -10.14 20.00 16.67
CA GLU A 30 -11.52 19.64 16.98
C GLU A 30 -12.41 20.88 17.10
N SER A 31 -11.91 21.99 17.66
CA SER A 31 -12.67 23.25 17.79
C SER A 31 -13.15 23.82 16.46
N VAL A 32 -12.53 23.43 15.34
CA VAL A 32 -12.90 23.84 13.97
C VAL A 32 -13.33 22.66 13.08
N GLY A 33 -13.50 21.47 13.67
CA GLY A 33 -13.88 20.26 12.96
C GLY A 33 -12.85 19.82 11.90
N ALA A 34 -11.59 20.24 12.05
CA ALA A 34 -10.52 19.90 11.12
C ALA A 34 -9.94 18.53 11.40
N ARG A 35 -9.41 17.90 10.36
CA ARG A 35 -8.61 16.68 10.46
C ARG A 35 -7.25 16.92 9.84
N LEU A 36 -6.21 16.47 10.51
CA LEU A 36 -4.83 16.52 10.05
C LEU A 36 -4.17 15.20 10.39
N GLY A 37 -3.43 14.63 9.45
CA GLY A 37 -2.73 13.36 9.67
C GLY A 37 -1.47 13.24 8.85
N PHE A 38 -0.57 12.36 9.31
CA PHE A 38 0.71 12.05 8.67
C PHE A 38 0.80 10.56 8.37
N GLY A 39 1.44 10.22 7.25
CA GLY A 39 1.66 8.85 6.83
C GLY A 39 3.10 8.61 6.39
N SER A 40 3.58 7.38 6.58
CA SER A 40 4.91 6.95 6.15
C SER A 40 4.81 5.98 4.99
N GLY A 41 5.51 6.25 3.91
CA GLY A 41 5.74 5.32 2.81
C GLY A 41 7.22 4.93 2.73
N PRO A 42 7.59 4.03 1.79
CA PRO A 42 8.96 3.54 1.67
C PRO A 42 10.02 4.64 1.43
N SER A 43 9.66 5.68 0.69
CA SER A 43 10.60 6.76 0.31
C SER A 43 10.05 8.17 0.55
N ARG A 44 8.89 8.31 1.19
CA ARG A 44 8.23 9.61 1.37
C ARG A 44 7.37 9.65 2.61
N VAL A 45 7.17 10.86 3.11
CA VAL A 45 6.17 11.17 4.12
C VAL A 45 5.01 11.87 3.45
N SER A 46 3.81 11.48 3.77
CA SER A 46 2.58 12.16 3.34
C SER A 46 1.95 12.90 4.51
N PHE A 47 1.25 13.96 4.20
CA PHE A 47 0.37 14.64 5.14
C PHE A 47 -0.94 14.99 4.42
N SER A 48 -2.01 15.00 5.16
CA SER A 48 -3.34 15.34 4.66
C SER A 48 -4.11 16.14 5.68
N ALA A 49 -4.89 17.11 5.22
CA ALA A 49 -5.79 17.88 6.06
C ALA A 49 -7.12 18.09 5.36
N LYS A 50 -8.21 18.11 6.16
CA LYS A 50 -9.55 18.47 5.71
C LYS A 50 -10.15 19.46 6.71
N PHE A 51 -10.57 20.62 6.22
CA PHE A 51 -11.06 21.74 7.05
C PHE A 51 -11.91 22.71 6.23
N LEU A 52 -12.58 23.63 6.87
CA LEU A 52 -13.32 24.70 6.20
C LEU A 52 -12.37 25.82 5.75
N SER A 53 -12.64 26.43 4.60
CA SER A 53 -11.77 27.47 3.99
C SER A 53 -11.43 28.63 4.93
N LYS A 54 -12.35 28.99 5.84
CA LYS A 54 -12.12 30.03 6.87
C LYS A 54 -11.01 29.67 7.88
N ASP A 55 -10.76 28.38 8.08
CA ASP A 55 -9.80 27.87 9.08
C ASP A 55 -8.43 27.54 8.48
N THR A 56 -8.20 27.90 7.21
CA THR A 56 -6.96 27.62 6.46
C THR A 56 -5.71 28.08 7.21
N ASP A 57 -5.71 29.28 7.80
CA ASP A 57 -4.53 29.81 8.50
C ASP A 57 -4.18 28.97 9.73
N LYS A 58 -5.18 28.60 10.52
CA LYS A 58 -5.01 27.79 11.72
C LYS A 58 -4.45 26.41 11.36
N VAL A 59 -5.08 25.72 10.40
CA VAL A 59 -4.70 24.34 10.08
C VAL A 59 -3.35 24.26 9.38
N LEU A 60 -3.04 25.17 8.46
CA LEU A 60 -1.71 25.23 7.83
C LEU A 60 -0.63 25.59 8.86
N GLY A 61 -0.91 26.48 9.81
CA GLY A 61 0.01 26.81 10.89
C GLY A 61 0.31 25.60 11.78
N LEU A 62 -0.72 24.86 12.20
CA LEU A 62 -0.55 23.61 12.98
C LEU A 62 0.22 22.55 12.20
N MET A 63 -0.11 22.36 10.93
CA MET A 63 0.62 21.41 10.05
C MET A 63 2.10 21.78 9.93
N ALA A 64 2.38 23.05 9.70
CA ALA A 64 3.75 23.55 9.60
C ALA A 64 4.50 23.35 10.92
N GLU A 65 3.89 23.71 12.05
CA GLU A 65 4.51 23.55 13.36
C GLU A 65 4.87 22.09 13.65
N GLN A 66 3.95 21.14 13.36
CA GLN A 66 4.20 19.71 13.55
C GLN A 66 5.31 19.18 12.62
N LEU A 67 5.40 19.69 11.39
CA LEU A 67 6.44 19.27 10.44
C LEU A 67 7.81 19.91 10.71
N LEU A 68 7.84 21.17 11.13
CA LEU A 68 9.06 21.94 11.31
C LEU A 68 9.70 21.77 12.70
N SER A 69 8.85 21.64 13.72
CA SER A 69 9.27 21.72 15.13
C SER A 69 8.57 20.66 16.01
N PRO A 70 8.59 19.37 15.62
CA PRO A 70 8.05 18.32 16.48
C PRO A 70 8.82 18.25 17.81
N SER A 71 8.13 18.01 18.92
CA SER A 71 8.74 18.00 20.25
C SER A 71 9.69 16.82 20.48
N PHE A 72 9.43 15.69 19.83
CA PHE A 72 10.08 14.40 20.13
C PHE A 72 10.17 14.14 21.64
N ASN A 73 9.05 14.33 22.34
CA ASN A 73 8.96 14.14 23.78
C ASN A 73 9.24 12.68 24.15
N GLU A 74 10.11 12.46 25.16
CA GLU A 74 10.55 11.13 25.60
C GLU A 74 9.40 10.23 26.04
N ASP A 75 8.44 10.77 26.81
CA ASP A 75 7.34 9.95 27.33
C ASP A 75 6.33 9.58 26.26
N GLU A 76 6.08 10.47 25.30
CA GLU A 76 5.27 10.14 24.13
C GLU A 76 6.01 9.14 23.21
N PHE A 77 7.32 9.27 23.07
CA PHE A 77 8.13 8.30 22.32
C PHE A 77 8.05 6.88 22.92
N LYS A 78 8.16 6.74 24.24
CA LYS A 78 7.99 5.44 24.91
C LYS A 78 6.63 4.82 24.60
N LYS A 79 5.55 5.62 24.56
CA LYS A 79 4.21 5.15 24.20
C LYS A 79 4.12 4.73 22.73
N VAL A 80 4.70 5.52 21.81
CA VAL A 80 4.78 5.19 20.37
C VAL A 80 5.56 3.90 20.16
N LYS A 81 6.72 3.77 20.81
CA LYS A 81 7.56 2.58 20.74
C LYS A 81 6.80 1.33 21.23
N LYS A 82 6.11 1.39 22.36
CA LYS A 82 5.28 0.29 22.88
C LYS A 82 4.13 -0.07 21.95
N ARG A 83 3.46 0.92 21.34
CA ARG A 83 2.40 0.65 20.33
C ARG A 83 2.99 -0.04 19.09
N ARG A 84 4.18 0.39 18.64
CA ARG A 84 4.87 -0.22 17.49
C ARG A 84 5.25 -1.66 17.77
N GLU A 85 5.84 -1.94 18.94
CA GLU A 85 6.18 -3.30 19.39
C GLU A 85 4.94 -4.20 19.42
N ALA A 86 3.85 -3.75 20.02
CA ALA A 86 2.58 -4.48 20.05
C ALA A 86 2.04 -4.75 18.64
N SER A 87 2.19 -3.80 17.72
CA SER A 87 1.80 -3.97 16.31
C SER A 87 2.64 -5.03 15.61
N LEU A 88 3.96 -5.06 15.84
CA LEU A 88 4.88 -6.06 15.30
C LEU A 88 4.57 -7.46 15.85
N LYS A 89 4.29 -7.58 17.16
CA LYS A 89 3.85 -8.84 17.78
C LYS A 89 2.57 -9.36 17.15
N ARG A 90 1.54 -8.51 16.98
CA ARG A 90 0.30 -8.89 16.29
C ARG A 90 0.51 -9.28 14.83
N ALA A 91 1.48 -8.66 14.15
CA ALA A 91 1.80 -9.00 12.77
C ALA A 91 2.32 -10.45 12.63
N LYS A 92 3.06 -10.94 13.62
CA LYS A 92 3.52 -12.35 13.67
C LYS A 92 2.35 -13.34 13.78
N ASP A 93 1.24 -12.90 14.36
CA ASP A 93 0.07 -13.73 14.61
C ASP A 93 -0.98 -13.67 13.49
N ASN A 94 -0.73 -12.88 12.45
CA ASN A 94 -1.64 -12.71 11.32
C ASN A 94 -1.27 -13.66 10.17
N THR A 95 -2.18 -14.55 9.80
CA THR A 95 -1.99 -15.60 8.79
C THR A 95 -1.69 -15.04 7.41
N PHE A 96 -2.46 -14.05 6.93
CA PHE A 96 -2.20 -13.41 5.63
C PHE A 96 -0.82 -12.74 5.59
N ARG A 97 -0.44 -12.01 6.66
CA ARG A 97 0.86 -11.34 6.70
C ARG A 97 2.03 -12.32 6.67
N ASN A 98 1.91 -13.46 7.36
CA ASN A 98 2.95 -14.48 7.32
C ASN A 98 3.08 -15.09 5.91
N ALA A 99 1.97 -15.45 5.27
CA ALA A 99 1.99 -15.94 3.89
C ALA A 99 2.57 -14.90 2.91
N PHE A 100 2.13 -13.64 3.02
CA PHE A 100 2.59 -12.57 2.14
C PHE A 100 4.08 -12.22 2.33
N ASN A 101 4.55 -12.18 3.56
CA ASN A 101 5.96 -11.93 3.86
C ASN A 101 6.86 -13.07 3.35
N ASP A 102 6.46 -14.34 3.51
CA ASP A 102 7.20 -15.49 2.98
C ASP A 102 7.29 -15.42 1.44
N PHE A 103 6.19 -15.06 0.77
CA PHE A 103 6.20 -14.83 -0.66
C PHE A 103 7.16 -13.71 -1.07
N LEU A 104 7.07 -12.53 -0.44
CA LEU A 104 7.94 -11.40 -0.79
C LEU A 104 9.41 -11.70 -0.55
N LEU A 105 9.72 -12.34 0.59
CA LEU A 105 11.08 -12.81 0.90
C LEU A 105 11.58 -13.80 -0.16
N GLY A 106 10.73 -14.73 -0.56
CA GLY A 106 11.07 -15.77 -1.53
C GLY A 106 11.36 -15.25 -2.94
N VAL A 107 10.66 -14.19 -3.38
CA VAL A 107 10.82 -13.64 -4.73
C VAL A 107 11.77 -12.45 -4.81
N TYR A 108 11.95 -11.71 -3.73
CA TYR A 108 12.76 -10.50 -3.71
C TYR A 108 14.06 -10.62 -2.89
N GLY A 109 14.14 -11.53 -1.92
CA GLY A 109 15.24 -11.58 -0.94
C GLY A 109 15.14 -10.52 0.15
N GLU A 110 16.01 -10.59 1.17
CA GLU A 110 15.94 -9.75 2.38
C GLU A 110 16.20 -8.26 2.12
N GLU A 111 17.06 -7.92 1.18
CA GLU A 111 17.54 -6.55 0.96
C GLU A 111 16.67 -5.72 0.00
N HIS A 112 15.64 -6.32 -0.55
CA HIS A 112 14.79 -5.64 -1.51
C HIS A 112 13.81 -4.70 -0.81
N GLN A 113 13.57 -3.52 -1.41
CA GLN A 113 12.67 -2.50 -0.84
C GLN A 113 11.21 -2.97 -0.63
N ASN A 114 10.76 -3.99 -1.39
CA ASN A 114 9.42 -4.56 -1.27
C ASN A 114 9.35 -5.68 -0.20
N THR A 115 10.48 -6.11 0.35
CA THR A 115 10.53 -7.13 1.39
C THR A 115 10.39 -6.46 2.76
N PRO A 116 9.35 -6.77 3.53
CA PRO A 116 9.21 -6.22 4.87
C PRO A 116 10.29 -6.78 5.80
N THR A 117 10.74 -5.95 6.73
CA THR A 117 11.65 -6.39 7.78
C THR A 117 10.97 -7.46 8.64
N ASP A 118 11.71 -8.53 8.93
CA ASP A 118 11.25 -9.55 9.86
C ASP A 118 10.81 -8.94 11.20
N PRO A 119 9.65 -9.30 11.76
CA PRO A 119 9.12 -8.68 12.97
C PRO A 119 10.04 -8.85 14.20
N GLU A 120 10.80 -9.94 14.32
CA GLU A 120 11.73 -10.11 15.44
C GLU A 120 12.96 -9.22 15.28
N LYS A 121 13.51 -9.14 14.07
CA LYS A 121 14.58 -8.20 13.75
C LYS A 121 14.12 -6.77 14.01
N ALA A 122 12.88 -6.42 13.61
CA ALA A 122 12.30 -5.10 13.82
C ALA A 122 12.08 -4.77 15.31
N ILE A 123 11.68 -5.74 16.14
CA ILE A 123 11.52 -5.54 17.59
C ILE A 123 12.89 -5.32 18.24
N LYS A 124 13.90 -6.13 17.91
CA LYS A 124 15.27 -5.94 18.42
C LYS A 124 15.83 -4.56 18.05
N GLU A 125 15.68 -4.16 16.79
CA GLU A 125 16.09 -2.83 16.34
C GLU A 125 15.35 -1.72 17.10
N LEU A 126 14.05 -1.92 17.35
CA LEU A 126 13.22 -0.95 18.05
C LEU A 126 13.74 -0.69 19.47
N ASP A 127 14.28 -1.70 20.17
CA ASP A 127 14.84 -1.55 21.50
C ASP A 127 16.06 -0.61 21.54
N GLU A 128 16.83 -0.58 20.48
CA GLU A 128 18.05 0.22 20.34
C GLU A 128 17.79 1.66 19.88
N ILE A 129 16.56 1.99 19.46
CA ILE A 129 16.23 3.33 18.95
C ILE A 129 15.95 4.27 20.15
N VAL A 130 16.60 5.43 20.10
CA VAL A 130 16.44 6.53 21.07
C VAL A 130 15.90 7.78 20.36
N VAL A 131 15.42 8.76 21.14
CA VAL A 131 14.85 10.02 20.60
C VAL A 131 15.85 10.78 19.75
N GLU A 132 17.13 10.71 20.06
CA GLU A 132 18.21 11.37 19.31
C GLU A 132 18.32 10.85 17.87
N ASP A 133 18.05 9.55 17.66
CA ASP A 133 18.00 8.97 16.30
C ASP A 133 16.89 9.66 15.46
N LEU A 134 15.72 9.90 16.09
CA LEU A 134 14.59 10.54 15.44
C LEU A 134 14.88 12.01 15.10
N LYS A 135 15.44 12.75 16.07
CA LYS A 135 15.86 14.15 15.87
C LYS A 135 16.90 14.28 14.76
N ALA A 136 17.89 13.39 14.76
CA ALA A 136 18.94 13.38 13.74
C ALA A 136 18.37 13.07 12.35
N PHE A 137 17.47 12.07 12.27
CA PHE A 137 16.81 11.70 11.02
C PHE A 137 15.92 12.85 10.49
N HIS A 138 15.09 13.44 11.33
CA HIS A 138 14.24 14.57 10.99
C HIS A 138 15.10 15.77 10.51
N LYS A 139 16.13 16.14 11.28
CA LYS A 139 17.05 17.21 10.92
C LYS A 139 17.75 16.96 9.57
N LYS A 140 18.08 15.72 9.23
CA LYS A 140 18.76 15.38 7.98
C LYS A 140 17.81 15.38 6.79
N ASN A 141 16.65 14.73 6.92
CA ASN A 141 15.82 14.32 5.77
C ASN A 141 14.61 15.21 5.52
N TYR A 142 14.10 15.93 6.53
CA TYR A 142 12.91 16.77 6.38
C TYR A 142 13.25 18.17 5.92
N GLY A 143 12.43 18.71 5.00
CA GLY A 143 12.57 20.03 4.42
C GLY A 143 11.74 20.19 3.17
N ARG A 144 11.77 21.39 2.56
CA ARG A 144 10.91 21.75 1.41
C ARG A 144 11.47 21.37 0.03
N GLY A 145 12.62 20.67 -0.03
CA GLY A 145 13.31 20.43 -1.31
C GLY A 145 12.52 19.65 -2.36
N SER A 146 11.71 18.67 -1.91
CA SER A 146 10.85 17.84 -2.78
C SER A 146 9.39 17.85 -2.32
N MET A 147 8.96 18.90 -1.59
CA MET A 147 7.59 18.96 -1.07
C MET A 147 6.62 19.33 -2.18
N VAL A 148 5.58 18.53 -2.34
CA VAL A 148 4.43 18.78 -3.23
C VAL A 148 3.20 18.97 -2.35
N ILE A 149 2.49 20.06 -2.54
CA ILE A 149 1.22 20.35 -1.86
C ILE A 149 0.14 20.48 -2.91
N VAL A 150 -0.93 19.73 -2.76
CA VAL A 150 -2.15 19.84 -3.56
C VAL A 150 -3.27 20.29 -2.64
N ALA A 151 -3.98 21.32 -3.04
CA ALA A 151 -5.16 21.82 -2.33
C ALA A 151 -6.34 21.90 -3.29
N VAL A 152 -7.48 21.41 -2.85
CA VAL A 152 -8.74 21.40 -3.61
C VAL A 152 -9.87 21.90 -2.72
N GLY A 153 -10.62 22.86 -3.23
CA GLY A 153 -11.75 23.47 -2.52
C GLY A 153 -11.93 24.93 -2.87
N ASP A 154 -12.65 25.66 -2.03
CA ASP A 154 -12.81 27.12 -2.13
C ASP A 154 -11.54 27.83 -1.67
N VAL A 155 -10.53 27.87 -2.56
CA VAL A 155 -9.21 28.45 -2.31
C VAL A 155 -8.75 29.32 -3.47
N SER A 156 -8.17 30.48 -3.16
CA SER A 156 -7.45 31.27 -4.15
C SER A 156 -5.98 30.81 -4.20
N HIS A 157 -5.50 30.49 -5.38
CA HIS A 157 -4.10 30.07 -5.60
C HIS A 157 -3.11 31.10 -5.03
N GLU A 158 -3.33 32.39 -5.31
CA GLU A 158 -2.44 33.45 -4.83
C GLU A 158 -2.42 33.52 -3.30
N ARG A 159 -3.60 33.54 -2.67
CA ARG A 159 -3.73 33.58 -1.20
C ARG A 159 -3.10 32.36 -0.54
N LEU A 160 -3.36 31.17 -1.08
CA LEU A 160 -2.80 29.92 -0.56
C LEU A 160 -1.29 29.87 -0.72
N SER A 161 -0.76 30.25 -1.88
CA SER A 161 0.69 30.31 -2.13
C SER A 161 1.41 31.26 -1.17
N LYS A 162 0.83 32.42 -0.88
CA LYS A 162 1.39 33.35 0.13
C LYS A 162 1.42 32.71 1.53
N LYS A 163 0.37 31.99 1.92
CA LYS A 163 0.29 31.30 3.22
C LYS A 163 1.28 30.16 3.31
N ILE A 164 1.36 29.28 2.31
CA ILE A 164 2.33 28.20 2.24
C ILE A 164 3.78 28.76 2.32
N ASN A 165 4.08 29.81 1.58
CA ASN A 165 5.38 30.46 1.63
C ASN A 165 5.71 31.10 2.98
N LYS A 166 4.70 31.64 3.67
CA LYS A 166 4.85 32.16 5.04
C LYS A 166 5.28 31.05 5.99
N GLU A 167 4.60 29.90 5.96
CA GLU A 167 4.80 28.81 6.89
C GLU A 167 6.06 27.98 6.55
N PHE A 168 6.25 27.62 5.27
CA PHE A 168 7.30 26.70 4.84
C PHE A 168 8.47 27.37 4.11
N GLY A 169 8.34 28.63 3.70
CA GLY A 169 9.34 29.30 2.84
C GLY A 169 10.75 29.40 3.45
N LYS A 170 10.86 29.51 4.77
CA LYS A 170 12.14 29.53 5.51
C LYS A 170 12.65 28.14 5.89
N TRP A 171 11.84 27.09 5.67
CA TRP A 171 12.29 25.74 5.96
C TRP A 171 13.46 25.37 5.04
N LYS A 172 14.47 24.70 5.57
CA LYS A 172 15.63 24.30 4.78
C LYS A 172 15.23 23.44 3.58
N LYS A 173 16.04 23.42 2.56
CA LYS A 173 15.92 22.42 1.49
C LYS A 173 16.39 21.08 2.03
N SER A 174 15.54 20.06 1.97
CA SER A 174 15.97 18.68 2.18
C SER A 174 16.79 18.20 0.97
N PRO A 175 17.72 17.25 1.16
CA PRO A 175 18.30 16.56 0.01
C PRO A 175 17.20 15.87 -0.78
N LEU A 176 17.33 15.86 -2.11
CA LEU A 176 16.56 14.94 -2.94
C LEU A 176 17.13 13.55 -2.68
N VAL A 177 16.30 12.68 -2.14
CA VAL A 177 16.66 11.27 -1.99
C VAL A 177 16.27 10.61 -3.29
N GLU A 178 17.24 10.15 -4.04
CA GLU A 178 16.98 9.27 -5.18
C GLU A 178 16.29 8.01 -4.69
N ALA A 179 15.29 7.57 -5.43
CA ALA A 179 14.68 6.26 -5.14
C ALA A 179 15.81 5.20 -5.23
N PRO A 180 15.81 4.21 -4.33
CA PRO A 180 16.78 3.12 -4.44
C PRO A 180 16.67 2.49 -5.82
N GLU A 181 17.81 2.02 -6.33
CA GLU A 181 17.87 1.36 -7.62
C GLU A 181 16.81 0.23 -7.68
N SER A 182 15.96 0.31 -8.68
CA SER A 182 14.86 -0.64 -8.84
C SER A 182 15.42 -2.01 -9.20
N ARG A 183 15.22 -2.99 -8.33
CA ARG A 183 15.62 -4.38 -8.59
C ARG A 183 14.38 -5.20 -8.92
N THR A 184 14.51 -6.05 -9.93
CA THR A 184 13.45 -7.00 -10.30
C THR A 184 13.53 -8.23 -9.41
N GLY A 185 12.40 -8.66 -8.86
CA GLY A 185 12.34 -9.94 -8.17
C GLY A 185 12.51 -11.11 -9.14
N THR A 186 12.89 -12.26 -8.61
CA THR A 186 13.05 -13.48 -9.39
C THR A 186 11.81 -14.36 -9.26
N PRO A 187 11.08 -14.67 -10.37
CA PRO A 187 10.01 -15.65 -10.33
C PRO A 187 10.53 -16.99 -9.81
N THR A 188 9.99 -17.47 -8.72
CA THR A 188 10.47 -18.68 -8.04
C THR A 188 9.29 -19.59 -7.76
N LYS A 189 9.30 -20.79 -8.38
CA LYS A 189 8.33 -21.83 -8.03
C LYS A 189 8.65 -22.36 -6.62
N LYS A 190 7.71 -22.15 -5.69
CA LYS A 190 7.80 -22.69 -4.34
C LYS A 190 6.40 -23.03 -3.82
N ILE A 191 6.32 -24.06 -3.01
CA ILE A 191 5.12 -24.39 -2.23
C ILE A 191 5.54 -24.39 -0.78
N ASN A 192 4.87 -23.58 0.05
CA ASN A 192 5.14 -23.51 1.47
C ASN A 192 3.85 -23.48 2.27
N TYR A 193 3.79 -24.26 3.37
CA TYR A 193 2.69 -24.26 4.33
C TYR A 193 3.25 -23.90 5.70
N ILE A 194 2.81 -22.76 6.21
CA ILE A 194 3.27 -22.18 7.48
C ILE A 194 2.27 -22.59 8.56
N SER A 195 2.70 -23.49 9.44
CA SER A 195 1.89 -23.93 10.57
C SER A 195 1.78 -22.85 11.64
N MET A 196 0.56 -22.45 11.96
CA MET A 196 0.24 -21.47 13.00
C MET A 196 -0.91 -22.04 13.84
N LYS A 197 -0.63 -22.39 15.10
CA LYS A 197 -1.64 -22.98 16.00
C LYS A 197 -2.78 -22.00 16.30
N ASP A 198 -3.93 -22.55 16.64
CA ASP A 198 -5.11 -21.82 17.16
C ASP A 198 -5.63 -20.73 16.21
N LYS A 199 -5.57 -20.98 14.88
CA LYS A 199 -6.16 -20.10 13.88
C LYS A 199 -7.48 -20.66 13.37
N THR A 200 -8.51 -19.82 13.39
CA THR A 200 -9.83 -20.14 12.83
C THR A 200 -9.86 -20.05 11.30
N SER A 201 -8.83 -19.43 10.70
CA SER A 201 -8.70 -19.31 9.26
C SER A 201 -7.27 -19.56 8.79
N SER A 202 -7.13 -19.96 7.54
CA SER A 202 -5.87 -20.10 6.81
C SER A 202 -5.91 -19.21 5.57
N ASP A 203 -4.87 -18.44 5.36
CA ASP A 203 -4.73 -17.60 4.16
C ASP A 203 -3.85 -18.31 3.14
N LEU A 204 -4.35 -18.40 1.91
CA LEU A 204 -3.68 -18.96 0.75
C LEU A 204 -3.32 -17.84 -0.22
N LEU A 205 -2.09 -17.83 -0.70
CA LEU A 205 -1.58 -16.88 -1.67
C LEU A 205 -0.87 -17.62 -2.81
N TYR A 206 -1.18 -17.22 -4.03
CA TYR A 206 -0.39 -17.46 -5.23
C TYR A 206 0.25 -16.16 -5.67
N GLY A 207 1.51 -16.16 -6.08
CA GLY A 207 2.16 -14.95 -6.54
C GLY A 207 3.32 -15.18 -7.47
N ILE A 208 3.70 -14.14 -8.20
CA ILE A 208 4.87 -14.11 -9.08
C ILE A 208 5.46 -12.70 -9.10
N ALA A 209 6.79 -12.59 -9.02
CA ALA A 209 7.46 -11.31 -9.27
C ALA A 209 7.30 -10.92 -10.72
N LEU A 210 7.02 -9.64 -10.96
CA LEU A 210 6.92 -9.05 -12.29
C LEU A 210 8.21 -8.30 -12.64
N ASP A 211 8.47 -8.16 -13.93
CA ASP A 211 9.54 -7.34 -14.49
C ASP A 211 9.02 -5.96 -14.97
N ILE A 212 7.78 -5.62 -14.65
CA ILE A 212 7.11 -4.39 -15.03
C ILE A 212 6.69 -3.55 -13.84
N ASN A 213 6.63 -2.25 -14.04
CA ASN A 213 6.13 -1.26 -13.12
C ASN A 213 5.01 -0.43 -13.77
N GLU A 214 4.54 0.59 -13.06
CA GLU A 214 3.44 1.44 -13.52
C GLU A 214 3.72 2.25 -14.80
N ASP A 215 4.98 2.44 -15.19
CA ASP A 215 5.36 3.15 -16.42
C ASP A 215 5.46 2.18 -17.63
N SER A 216 5.40 0.87 -17.39
CA SER A 216 5.52 -0.15 -18.44
C SER A 216 4.25 -0.21 -19.30
N PRO A 217 4.36 -0.35 -20.63
CA PRO A 217 3.20 -0.40 -21.52
C PRO A 217 2.21 -1.52 -21.19
N GLU A 218 2.71 -2.66 -20.74
CA GLU A 218 1.87 -3.81 -20.37
C GLU A 218 1.23 -3.71 -18.99
N PHE A 219 1.56 -2.69 -18.19
CA PHE A 219 1.02 -2.56 -16.83
C PHE A 219 -0.50 -2.38 -16.82
N LEU A 220 -1.05 -1.46 -17.61
CA LEU A 220 -2.50 -1.24 -17.67
C LEU A 220 -3.24 -2.45 -18.22
N PRO A 221 -2.83 -3.08 -19.34
CA PRO A 221 -3.42 -4.33 -19.80
C PRO A 221 -3.42 -5.44 -18.76
N LEU A 222 -2.30 -5.68 -18.06
CA LEU A 222 -2.22 -6.69 -17.00
C LEU A 222 -3.07 -6.31 -15.77
N SER A 223 -3.15 -5.03 -15.45
CA SER A 223 -4.00 -4.52 -14.36
C SER A 223 -5.49 -4.77 -14.63
N VAL A 224 -5.94 -4.52 -15.87
CA VAL A 224 -7.31 -4.85 -16.33
C VAL A 224 -7.57 -6.35 -16.22
N ALA A 225 -6.67 -7.18 -16.72
CA ALA A 225 -6.75 -8.63 -16.62
C ALA A 225 -6.86 -9.14 -15.20
N THR A 226 -6.03 -8.60 -14.31
CA THR A 226 -6.02 -8.92 -12.87
C THR A 226 -7.34 -8.55 -12.20
N ARG A 227 -7.93 -7.40 -12.56
CA ARG A 227 -9.23 -6.99 -12.03
C ARG A 227 -10.37 -7.90 -12.50
N VAL A 228 -10.35 -8.37 -13.74
CA VAL A 228 -11.31 -9.37 -14.25
C VAL A 228 -11.21 -10.68 -13.45
N LEU A 229 -9.99 -11.09 -13.10
CA LEU A 229 -9.78 -12.31 -12.33
C LEU A 229 -10.29 -12.19 -10.90
N GLY A 230 -9.93 -11.13 -10.17
CA GLY A 230 -10.22 -11.04 -8.73
C GLY A 230 -10.34 -9.62 -8.17
N GLY A 231 -10.60 -8.60 -9.00
CA GLY A 231 -10.66 -7.19 -8.58
C GLY A 231 -12.02 -6.69 -8.11
N SER A 232 -13.07 -7.51 -8.15
CA SER A 232 -14.42 -7.12 -7.76
C SER A 232 -15.24 -8.31 -7.23
N PHE A 233 -16.42 -8.01 -6.70
CA PHE A 233 -17.34 -9.06 -6.24
C PHE A 233 -17.86 -9.96 -7.36
N THR A 234 -17.93 -9.45 -8.58
CA THR A 234 -18.38 -10.19 -9.78
C THR A 234 -17.23 -10.84 -10.56
N ALA A 235 -15.98 -10.71 -10.07
CA ALA A 235 -14.79 -11.29 -10.69
C ALA A 235 -14.81 -12.81 -10.68
N ARG A 236 -14.02 -13.44 -11.57
CA ARG A 236 -14.02 -14.90 -11.77
C ARG A 236 -13.73 -15.68 -10.49
N LEU A 237 -12.73 -15.26 -9.69
CA LEU A 237 -12.39 -15.90 -8.42
C LEU A 237 -13.57 -15.84 -7.44
N MET A 238 -14.15 -14.65 -7.24
CA MET A 238 -15.28 -14.48 -6.33
C MET A 238 -16.49 -15.32 -6.75
N ARG A 239 -16.83 -15.31 -8.04
CA ARG A 239 -17.94 -16.10 -8.57
C ARG A 239 -17.72 -17.61 -8.35
N LYS A 240 -16.54 -18.13 -8.75
CA LYS A 240 -16.27 -19.57 -8.66
C LYS A 240 -16.07 -20.02 -7.23
N VAL A 241 -15.08 -19.46 -6.53
CA VAL A 241 -14.62 -20.01 -5.25
C VAL A 241 -15.56 -19.67 -4.09
N ARG A 242 -16.17 -18.45 -4.12
CA ARG A 242 -17.09 -18.02 -3.08
C ARG A 242 -18.53 -18.40 -3.36
N VAL A 243 -19.05 -18.03 -4.56
CA VAL A 243 -20.51 -18.14 -4.81
C VAL A 243 -20.89 -19.55 -5.24
N GLU A 244 -20.15 -20.15 -6.20
CA GLU A 244 -20.47 -21.48 -6.71
C GLU A 244 -20.01 -22.58 -5.77
N ASP A 245 -18.77 -22.52 -5.28
CA ASP A 245 -18.18 -23.58 -4.45
C ASP A 245 -18.40 -23.38 -2.95
N GLY A 246 -18.73 -22.16 -2.48
CA GLY A 246 -18.99 -21.85 -1.07
C GLY A 246 -17.78 -21.99 -0.15
N LEU A 247 -16.55 -21.89 -0.65
CA LEU A 247 -15.35 -22.25 0.07
C LEU A 247 -14.72 -21.12 0.88
N THR A 248 -15.08 -19.86 0.59
CA THR A 248 -14.48 -18.68 1.22
C THR A 248 -15.45 -17.51 1.29
N TYR A 249 -15.18 -16.58 2.21
CA TYR A 249 -15.85 -15.28 2.23
C TYR A 249 -15.19 -14.24 1.31
N GLY A 250 -13.93 -14.45 0.91
CA GLY A 250 -13.23 -13.52 0.05
C GLY A 250 -12.01 -14.12 -0.63
N VAL A 251 -11.93 -13.90 -1.94
CA VAL A 251 -10.80 -14.29 -2.80
C VAL A 251 -10.57 -13.21 -3.85
N TYR A 252 -9.34 -12.75 -3.96
CA TYR A 252 -8.99 -11.55 -4.73
C TYR A 252 -7.71 -11.74 -5.52
N SER A 253 -7.47 -10.85 -6.49
CA SER A 253 -6.16 -10.70 -7.14
C SER A 253 -5.78 -9.23 -7.31
N SER A 254 -4.48 -8.95 -7.27
CA SER A 254 -3.94 -7.59 -7.40
C SER A 254 -2.49 -7.60 -7.90
N ILE A 255 -2.03 -6.44 -8.35
CA ILE A 255 -0.61 -6.13 -8.55
C ILE A 255 -0.17 -5.24 -7.40
N THR A 256 0.95 -5.54 -6.79
CA THR A 256 1.49 -4.84 -5.62
C THR A 256 2.97 -4.50 -5.80
N GLY A 257 3.50 -3.56 -4.99
CA GLY A 257 4.92 -3.25 -4.96
C GLY A 257 5.45 -2.40 -6.12
N THR A 258 4.57 -1.79 -6.93
CA THR A 258 4.95 -0.98 -8.11
C THR A 258 5.31 0.47 -7.78
N THR A 259 5.27 0.88 -6.52
CA THR A 259 5.59 2.24 -6.10
C THR A 259 7.06 2.60 -6.39
N ASN A 260 7.32 3.89 -6.61
CA ASN A 260 8.67 4.40 -6.91
C ASN A 260 9.30 3.77 -8.17
N LYS A 261 8.49 3.47 -9.19
CA LYS A 261 8.93 2.83 -10.44
C LYS A 261 9.58 1.45 -10.25
N SER A 262 9.34 0.81 -9.10
CA SER A 262 9.81 -0.54 -8.86
C SER A 262 8.96 -1.56 -9.61
N PRO A 263 9.56 -2.60 -10.20
CA PRO A 263 8.81 -3.76 -10.64
C PRO A 263 8.06 -4.39 -9.48
N GLY A 264 6.80 -4.75 -9.73
CA GLY A 264 5.90 -5.25 -8.71
C GLY A 264 5.85 -6.77 -8.63
N ALA A 265 4.80 -7.25 -7.98
CA ALA A 265 4.39 -8.64 -8.00
C ALA A 265 2.89 -8.74 -8.29
N TRP A 266 2.51 -9.76 -9.02
CA TRP A 266 1.11 -10.18 -9.12
C TRP A 266 0.82 -11.19 -8.03
N ILE A 267 -0.35 -11.05 -7.37
CA ILE A 267 -0.82 -11.99 -6.36
C ILE A 267 -2.31 -12.31 -6.59
N ALA A 268 -2.68 -13.54 -6.20
CA ALA A 268 -4.07 -13.93 -5.97
C ALA A 268 -4.13 -14.59 -4.59
N TYR A 269 -5.11 -14.24 -3.77
CA TYR A 269 -5.19 -14.72 -2.40
C TYR A 269 -6.64 -14.90 -1.93
N GLY A 270 -6.82 -15.80 -0.96
CA GLY A 270 -8.12 -16.06 -0.35
C GLY A 270 -7.96 -16.60 1.07
N THR A 271 -8.99 -16.40 1.89
CA THR A 271 -9.05 -16.85 3.29
C THR A 271 -10.04 -18.00 3.42
N TYR A 272 -9.63 -19.10 4.00
CA TYR A 272 -10.39 -20.34 4.11
C TYR A 272 -10.41 -20.82 5.55
N SER A 273 -11.44 -21.59 5.97
CA SER A 273 -11.29 -22.42 7.16
C SER A 273 -10.22 -23.51 6.89
N PRO A 274 -9.47 -23.95 7.90
CA PRO A 274 -8.37 -24.92 7.70
C PRO A 274 -8.80 -26.21 6.98
N ASP A 275 -10.01 -26.70 7.26
CA ASP A 275 -10.61 -27.90 6.64
C ASP A 275 -11.03 -27.70 5.17
N LEU A 276 -11.26 -26.46 4.74
CA LEU A 276 -11.60 -26.12 3.35
C LEU A 276 -10.39 -25.67 2.52
N LEU A 277 -9.21 -25.49 3.13
CA LEU A 277 -8.04 -24.96 2.45
C LEU A 277 -7.70 -25.74 1.18
N LYS A 278 -7.62 -27.07 1.24
CA LYS A 278 -7.27 -27.90 0.08
C LYS A 278 -8.29 -27.82 -1.06
N LYS A 279 -9.57 -27.75 -0.73
CA LYS A 279 -10.63 -27.54 -1.73
C LYS A 279 -10.53 -26.14 -2.34
N GLY A 280 -10.29 -25.13 -1.50
CA GLY A 280 -10.06 -23.75 -1.93
C GLY A 280 -8.84 -23.60 -2.83
N GLU A 281 -7.75 -24.28 -2.49
CA GLU A 281 -6.53 -24.37 -3.30
C GLU A 281 -6.83 -24.90 -4.70
N ALA A 282 -7.49 -26.05 -4.80
CA ALA A 282 -7.83 -26.68 -6.08
C ALA A 282 -8.78 -25.79 -6.91
N SER A 283 -9.80 -25.21 -6.31
CA SER A 283 -10.75 -24.32 -6.99
C SER A 283 -10.05 -23.06 -7.52
N MET A 284 -9.27 -22.41 -6.66
CA MET A 284 -8.55 -21.17 -7.00
C MET A 284 -7.52 -21.41 -8.11
N GLU A 285 -6.74 -22.50 -8.02
CA GLU A 285 -5.75 -22.89 -9.05
C GLU A 285 -6.41 -23.18 -10.37
N GLY A 286 -7.55 -23.85 -10.39
CA GLY A 286 -8.35 -24.11 -11.60
C GLY A 286 -8.82 -22.82 -12.29
N VAL A 287 -9.28 -21.82 -11.52
CA VAL A 287 -9.66 -20.51 -12.07
C VAL A 287 -8.46 -19.76 -12.64
N ILE A 288 -7.34 -19.74 -11.91
CA ILE A 288 -6.10 -19.08 -12.35
C ILE A 288 -5.59 -19.72 -13.63
N THR A 289 -5.51 -21.05 -13.67
CA THR A 289 -5.05 -21.81 -14.87
C THR A 289 -5.91 -21.49 -16.09
N LYS A 290 -7.24 -21.56 -15.93
CA LYS A 290 -8.16 -21.24 -17.03
C LYS A 290 -8.01 -19.79 -17.50
N TRP A 291 -7.77 -18.83 -16.57
CA TRP A 291 -7.54 -17.44 -16.92
C TRP A 291 -6.22 -17.24 -17.68
N ILE A 292 -5.15 -17.95 -17.31
CA ILE A 292 -3.87 -17.92 -18.04
C ILE A 292 -4.03 -18.51 -19.46
N ASP A 293 -4.67 -19.66 -19.57
CA ASP A 293 -4.76 -20.40 -20.83
C ASP A 293 -5.68 -19.71 -21.84
N SER A 294 -6.88 -19.30 -21.37
CA SER A 294 -7.94 -18.77 -22.24
C SER A 294 -7.97 -17.24 -22.30
N GLY A 295 -7.26 -16.55 -21.42
CA GLY A 295 -7.36 -15.09 -21.28
C GLY A 295 -8.72 -14.63 -20.75
N ILE A 296 -9.06 -13.36 -21.05
CA ILE A 296 -10.38 -12.78 -20.78
C ILE A 296 -11.19 -12.67 -22.06
N THR A 297 -12.50 -12.52 -21.92
CA THR A 297 -13.42 -12.37 -23.08
C THR A 297 -13.57 -10.88 -23.46
N LYS A 298 -14.13 -10.64 -24.65
CA LYS A 298 -14.46 -9.27 -25.11
C LYS A 298 -15.48 -8.59 -24.19
N GLU A 299 -16.46 -9.35 -23.72
CA GLU A 299 -17.49 -8.85 -22.79
C GLU A 299 -16.86 -8.47 -21.43
N GLU A 300 -16.00 -9.32 -20.86
CA GLU A 300 -15.29 -9.02 -19.62
C GLU A 300 -14.41 -7.77 -19.74
N LEU A 301 -13.73 -7.61 -20.86
CA LEU A 301 -12.93 -6.42 -21.15
C LEU A 301 -13.81 -5.17 -21.18
N SER A 302 -14.91 -5.20 -21.95
CA SER A 302 -15.85 -4.07 -22.05
C SER A 302 -16.43 -3.66 -20.70
N ASN A 303 -16.92 -4.64 -19.94
CA ASN A 303 -17.46 -4.40 -18.60
C ASN A 303 -16.41 -3.85 -17.62
N MET A 304 -15.18 -4.37 -17.69
CA MET A 304 -14.10 -3.91 -16.80
C MET A 304 -13.64 -2.49 -17.14
N LYS A 305 -13.54 -2.12 -18.42
CA LYS A 305 -13.25 -0.76 -18.84
C LYS A 305 -14.29 0.23 -18.28
N SER A 306 -15.58 -0.05 -18.50
CA SER A 306 -16.67 0.77 -17.96
C SER A 306 -16.61 0.89 -16.43
N THR A 307 -16.30 -0.22 -15.74
CA THR A 307 -16.13 -0.22 -14.28
C THR A 307 -14.96 0.66 -13.84
N ILE A 308 -13.81 0.56 -14.49
CA ILE A 308 -12.62 1.35 -14.15
C ILE A 308 -12.87 2.84 -14.39
N VAL A 309 -13.36 3.21 -15.56
CA VAL A 309 -13.64 4.60 -15.91
C VAL A 309 -14.70 5.19 -14.97
N GLY A 310 -15.82 4.49 -14.78
CA GLY A 310 -16.89 4.94 -13.89
C GLY A 310 -16.42 5.09 -12.43
N SER A 311 -15.69 4.12 -11.90
CA SER A 311 -15.17 4.21 -10.52
C SER A 311 -14.15 5.33 -10.35
N THR A 312 -13.37 5.63 -11.38
CA THR A 312 -12.43 6.75 -11.39
C THR A 312 -13.16 8.09 -11.33
N GLN A 313 -14.21 8.26 -12.15
CA GLN A 313 -15.03 9.48 -12.15
C GLN A 313 -15.73 9.69 -10.81
N VAL A 314 -16.34 8.63 -10.24
CA VAL A 314 -16.94 8.68 -8.90
C VAL A 314 -15.88 9.02 -7.84
N GLY A 315 -14.65 8.53 -7.98
CA GLY A 315 -13.53 8.88 -7.11
C GLY A 315 -13.19 10.37 -7.08
N TYR A 316 -13.51 11.11 -8.16
CA TYR A 316 -13.27 12.55 -8.26
C TYR A 316 -14.42 13.42 -7.71
N ASP A 317 -15.51 12.83 -7.24
CA ASP A 317 -16.68 13.55 -6.72
C ASP A 317 -16.42 14.31 -5.41
N THR A 318 -15.32 14.01 -4.73
CA THR A 318 -14.95 14.67 -3.48
C THR A 318 -13.64 15.45 -3.57
N THR A 319 -13.53 16.55 -2.80
CA THR A 319 -12.27 17.31 -2.70
C THR A 319 -11.08 16.42 -2.28
N ALA A 320 -11.31 15.44 -1.40
CA ALA A 320 -10.28 14.48 -0.98
C ALA A 320 -9.91 13.52 -2.12
N GLY A 321 -10.88 13.01 -2.87
CA GLY A 321 -10.64 12.11 -4.00
C GLY A 321 -9.82 12.79 -5.09
N ILE A 322 -10.25 13.96 -5.54
CA ILE A 322 -9.53 14.70 -6.59
C ILE A 322 -8.15 15.19 -6.13
N SER A 323 -7.99 15.63 -4.87
CA SER A 323 -6.67 16.03 -4.37
C SER A 323 -5.69 14.85 -4.31
N THR A 324 -6.17 13.67 -3.91
CA THR A 324 -5.37 12.43 -3.91
C THR A 324 -4.98 12.02 -5.32
N ALA A 325 -5.90 12.10 -6.27
CA ALA A 325 -5.65 11.78 -7.67
C ALA A 325 -4.61 12.72 -8.29
N ILE A 326 -4.75 14.04 -8.08
CA ILE A 326 -3.78 15.03 -8.54
C ILE A 326 -2.40 14.78 -7.92
N LEU A 327 -2.33 14.60 -6.60
CA LEU A 327 -1.07 14.34 -5.92
C LEU A 327 -0.39 13.07 -6.44
N SER A 328 -1.15 11.98 -6.57
CA SER A 328 -0.64 10.72 -7.11
C SER A 328 -0.13 10.88 -8.55
N SER A 329 -0.86 11.61 -9.38
CA SER A 329 -0.48 11.87 -10.77
C SER A 329 0.81 12.68 -10.87
N VAL A 330 0.93 13.77 -10.10
CA VAL A 330 2.12 14.61 -10.07
C VAL A 330 3.33 13.84 -9.57
N VAL A 331 3.16 13.05 -8.52
CA VAL A 331 4.29 12.37 -7.86
C VAL A 331 4.72 11.09 -8.58
N ASN A 332 3.77 10.33 -9.15
CA ASN A 332 4.04 9.00 -9.69
C ASN A 332 3.93 8.91 -11.22
N ARG A 333 3.23 9.86 -11.89
CA ARG A 333 2.86 9.75 -13.30
C ARG A 333 3.34 10.91 -14.17
N GLY A 334 4.25 11.73 -13.66
CA GLY A 334 4.85 12.83 -14.41
C GLY A 334 3.99 14.07 -14.58
N GLY A 335 2.84 14.19 -13.93
CA GLY A 335 2.04 15.40 -13.93
C GLY A 335 0.53 15.19 -14.06
N VAL A 336 -0.21 16.28 -13.97
CA VAL A 336 -1.70 16.28 -13.99
C VAL A 336 -2.30 15.79 -15.31
N LYS A 337 -1.60 15.94 -16.42
CA LYS A 337 -2.05 15.49 -17.74
C LYS A 337 -2.45 14.00 -17.76
N TYR A 338 -1.81 13.18 -16.95
CA TYR A 338 -2.15 11.76 -16.84
C TYR A 338 -3.61 11.55 -16.41
N LEU A 339 -4.19 12.43 -15.58
CA LEU A 339 -5.59 12.32 -15.16
C LEU A 339 -6.55 12.49 -16.32
N ASP A 340 -6.26 13.48 -17.18
CA ASP A 340 -7.07 13.75 -18.36
C ASP A 340 -7.01 12.59 -19.37
N GLU A 341 -5.84 11.96 -19.51
CA GLU A 341 -5.58 10.88 -20.46
C GLU A 341 -5.98 9.49 -19.93
N TYR A 342 -6.25 9.34 -18.62
CA TYR A 342 -6.38 8.01 -18.02
C TYR A 342 -7.57 7.23 -18.57
N SER A 343 -8.72 7.87 -18.73
CA SER A 343 -9.90 7.22 -19.30
C SER A 343 -9.66 6.75 -20.73
N ASP A 344 -9.04 7.58 -21.55
CA ASP A 344 -8.72 7.24 -22.94
C ASP A 344 -7.71 6.09 -23.01
N LYS A 345 -6.72 6.08 -22.12
CA LYS A 345 -5.76 4.98 -22.00
C LYS A 345 -6.44 3.65 -21.65
N ILE A 346 -7.42 3.67 -20.76
CA ILE A 346 -8.20 2.46 -20.43
C ILE A 346 -9.08 2.05 -21.62
N GLU A 347 -9.77 2.99 -22.27
CA GLU A 347 -10.65 2.69 -23.40
C GLU A 347 -9.88 2.19 -24.65
N SER A 348 -8.65 2.61 -24.85
CA SER A 348 -7.81 2.18 -25.97
C SER A 348 -7.26 0.76 -25.83
N ILE A 349 -7.24 0.16 -24.61
CA ILE A 349 -6.69 -1.19 -24.38
C ILE A 349 -7.46 -2.22 -25.20
N THR A 350 -6.75 -3.05 -25.96
CA THR A 350 -7.32 -4.12 -26.77
C THR A 350 -7.35 -5.46 -26.05
N LEU A 351 -8.24 -6.35 -26.47
CA LEU A 351 -8.31 -7.72 -25.94
C LEU A 351 -7.00 -8.50 -26.18
N GLU A 352 -6.37 -8.25 -27.32
CA GLU A 352 -5.08 -8.88 -27.66
C GLU A 352 -3.97 -8.45 -26.69
N GLU A 353 -3.86 -7.15 -26.38
CA GLU A 353 -2.88 -6.65 -25.42
C GLU A 353 -3.08 -7.25 -24.04
N VAL A 354 -4.33 -7.32 -23.57
CA VAL A 354 -4.66 -7.92 -22.27
C VAL A 354 -4.25 -9.40 -22.22
N ASN A 355 -4.68 -10.18 -23.21
CA ASN A 355 -4.41 -11.61 -23.22
C ASN A 355 -2.91 -11.93 -23.49
N ARG A 356 -2.21 -11.09 -24.22
CA ARG A 356 -0.76 -11.16 -24.37
C ARG A 356 -0.04 -10.86 -23.05
N ALA A 357 -0.47 -9.83 -22.32
CA ALA A 357 0.12 -9.48 -21.04
C ALA A 357 -0.03 -10.62 -20.01
N ILE A 358 -1.21 -11.24 -19.92
CA ILE A 358 -1.41 -12.42 -19.07
C ILE A 358 -0.37 -13.50 -19.40
N LYS A 359 -0.32 -13.92 -20.66
CA LYS A 359 0.56 -15.01 -21.13
C LYS A 359 2.04 -14.68 -20.98
N LYS A 360 2.43 -13.42 -21.11
CA LYS A 360 3.82 -12.98 -20.97
C LYS A 360 4.28 -13.02 -19.51
N HIS A 361 3.50 -12.44 -18.61
CA HIS A 361 3.94 -12.15 -17.25
C HIS A 361 3.52 -13.20 -16.23
N ILE A 362 2.43 -13.94 -16.46
CA ILE A 362 1.93 -14.91 -15.49
C ILE A 362 2.18 -16.34 -16.02
N LYS A 363 3.05 -17.05 -15.32
CA LYS A 363 3.46 -18.42 -15.69
C LYS A 363 3.07 -19.38 -14.57
N ILE A 364 2.11 -20.26 -14.81
CA ILE A 364 1.59 -21.20 -13.81
C ILE A 364 2.70 -22.04 -13.15
N ASN A 365 3.68 -22.46 -13.95
CA ASN A 365 4.82 -23.26 -13.48
C ASN A 365 5.87 -22.46 -12.68
N LEU A 366 5.73 -21.13 -12.57
CA LEU A 366 6.61 -20.24 -11.81
C LEU A 366 5.86 -19.56 -10.64
N LEU A 367 4.60 -19.92 -10.40
CA LEU A 367 3.87 -19.36 -9.26
C LEU A 367 4.44 -19.85 -7.94
N TYR A 368 4.67 -18.92 -7.04
CA TYR A 368 4.91 -19.18 -5.63
C TYR A 368 3.56 -19.39 -4.94
N LYS A 369 3.38 -20.53 -4.30
CA LYS A 369 2.20 -20.84 -3.51
C LYS A 369 2.58 -20.90 -2.04
N VAL A 370 1.87 -20.17 -1.21
CA VAL A 370 2.07 -20.20 0.23
C VAL A 370 0.74 -20.14 0.96
N ALA A 371 0.59 -20.93 2.01
CA ALA A 371 -0.54 -20.82 2.93
C ALA A 371 -0.04 -20.76 4.37
N ALA A 372 -0.75 -20.02 5.22
CA ALA A 372 -0.45 -19.92 6.64
C ALA A 372 -1.75 -20.06 7.46
N GLY A 373 -1.73 -20.87 8.51
CA GLY A 373 -2.90 -21.11 9.35
C GLY A 373 -2.75 -22.34 10.25
N SER A 374 -3.85 -22.83 10.83
CA SER A 374 -3.88 -24.07 11.61
C SER A 374 -3.81 -25.29 10.70
N ILE A 375 -2.69 -25.43 10.01
CA ILE A 375 -2.38 -26.46 9.02
C ILE A 375 -1.02 -27.07 9.25
N ASP A 376 -0.84 -28.31 8.81
CA ASP A 376 0.45 -28.99 8.80
C ASP A 376 1.32 -28.60 7.61
N GLN A 377 2.51 -29.18 7.50
CA GLN A 377 3.46 -28.92 6.39
C GLN A 377 2.95 -29.39 5.02
N ASN A 378 1.84 -30.14 4.96
CA ASN A 378 1.19 -30.56 3.74
C ASN A 378 -0.08 -29.75 3.44
N GLY A 379 -0.43 -28.82 4.32
CA GLY A 379 -1.63 -27.99 4.21
C GLY A 379 -2.92 -28.67 4.68
N ASN A 380 -2.82 -29.75 5.45
CA ASN A 380 -3.98 -30.38 6.09
C ASN A 380 -4.28 -29.68 7.42
N PRO A 381 -5.53 -29.66 7.87
CA PRO A 381 -5.89 -29.12 9.17
C PRO A 381 -5.08 -29.76 10.29
N LEU A 382 -4.63 -28.97 11.25
CA LEU A 382 -4.13 -29.52 12.51
C LEU A 382 -5.29 -30.16 13.26
N SER A 383 -5.09 -31.38 13.78
CA SER A 383 -6.06 -32.00 14.69
C SER A 383 -6.26 -31.10 15.91
N GLU A 384 -7.52 -30.89 16.30
CA GLU A 384 -7.84 -30.32 17.62
C GLU A 384 -7.20 -31.17 18.69
N GLN A 385 -6.35 -30.57 19.53
CA GLN A 385 -5.78 -31.23 20.72
C GLN A 385 -6.69 -31.03 21.91
#